data_7e5c5227e3a761539e67dab3838bcaec
#
_entry.id   7e5c5227e3a761539e67dab3838bcaec
#
_cell.length_a   1.000
_cell.length_b   1.000
_cell.length_c   1.000
_cell.angle_alpha   90.00
_cell.angle_beta   90.00
_cell.angle_gamma   90.00
#
_symmetry.space_group_name_H-M   'P 1'
#
loop_
_entity.id
_entity.type
_entity.pdbx_description
1 polymer ?
#
loop_
_entity_poly.entity_id
_entity_poly.type
_entity_poly.pdbx_seq_one_letter_code
_entity_poly.pdbx_strand_id
1 'polypeptide(L)'
;MNTCLNCGCEHDKPKFCSRSCAATYNNKNTPKRKKTAWKTAACQHCGVEFDYQTSHSTGKFCSNECSAAGRKKLKVENWLAGNALSTGRGDTPGYIRNYLLEASGGKCSLCGWSGTNIYTGRICLEVDHIDDDPFNHSPENLQVICPNCHAQKTLPPQKSKGGRYSKDKQHPKFLHK
;
A
#
# COMPACT_ATOMS: atom_id res chain seq x y z
N MET A 1 29.78 46.58 13.86
CA MET A 1 30.06 45.22 14.42
C MET A 1 29.03 44.91 15.49
N ASN A 2 28.56 43.67 15.54
CA ASN A 2 27.58 43.21 16.53
C ASN A 2 28.26 42.24 17.51
N THR A 3 27.78 42.19 18.72
CA THR A 3 28.28 41.23 19.73
C THR A 3 27.43 39.95 19.74
N CYS A 4 28.06 38.78 19.68
CA CYS A 4 27.41 37.50 19.70
C CYS A 4 26.70 37.25 21.04
N LEU A 5 25.39 36.97 21.01
CA LEU A 5 24.60 36.76 22.24
C LEU A 5 24.99 35.48 23.02
N ASN A 6 25.75 34.55 22.41
CA ASN A 6 26.17 33.35 23.11
C ASN A 6 27.60 33.40 23.64
N CYS A 7 28.56 33.92 22.90
CA CYS A 7 29.98 33.89 23.27
C CYS A 7 30.63 35.25 23.43
N GLY A 8 29.92 36.37 23.17
CA GLY A 8 30.42 37.72 23.35
C GLY A 8 31.43 38.21 22.30
N CYS A 9 31.78 37.44 21.29
CA CYS A 9 32.70 37.87 20.23
C CYS A 9 32.07 38.90 19.30
N GLU A 10 32.84 39.83 18.75
CA GLU A 10 32.41 40.76 17.73
C GLU A 10 32.35 40.10 16.37
N HIS A 11 31.32 40.42 15.55
CA HIS A 11 31.10 39.87 14.24
C HIS A 11 30.13 40.76 13.41
N ASP A 12 30.02 40.48 12.13
CA ASP A 12 29.17 41.25 11.17
C ASP A 12 27.74 40.75 11.05
N LYS A 13 27.40 39.61 11.64
CA LYS A 13 26.05 39.03 11.58
C LYS A 13 25.09 39.63 12.61
N PRO A 14 23.74 39.57 12.42
CA PRO A 14 22.79 40.29 13.26
C PRO A 14 22.77 39.88 14.74
N LYS A 15 22.91 38.59 15.09
CA LYS A 15 22.73 38.11 16.47
C LYS A 15 23.79 37.12 16.95
N PHE A 16 24.33 36.26 16.04
CA PHE A 16 25.27 35.19 16.41
C PHE A 16 26.41 35.12 15.42
N CYS A 17 27.62 34.88 15.88
CA CYS A 17 28.82 34.73 15.06
C CYS A 17 28.77 33.46 14.20
N SER A 18 28.08 32.39 14.65
CA SER A 18 27.97 31.11 13.97
C SER A 18 26.64 30.41 14.23
N ARG A 19 26.35 29.41 13.42
CA ARG A 19 25.18 28.49 13.60
C ARG A 19 25.28 27.74 14.94
N SER A 20 26.50 27.37 15.36
CA SER A 20 26.76 26.70 16.63
C SER A 20 26.39 27.58 17.80
N CYS A 21 26.78 28.87 17.80
CA CYS A 21 26.41 29.81 18.83
C CYS A 21 24.90 30.05 18.90
N ALA A 22 24.23 30.14 17.75
CA ALA A 22 22.77 30.24 17.70
C ALA A 22 22.08 28.99 18.29
N ALA A 23 22.54 27.79 17.93
CA ALA A 23 22.00 26.55 18.46
C ALA A 23 22.20 26.44 19.99
N THR A 24 23.41 26.74 20.47
CA THR A 24 23.74 26.70 21.90
C THR A 24 22.88 27.68 22.70
N TYR A 25 22.76 28.92 22.23
CA TYR A 25 21.94 29.94 22.87
C TYR A 25 20.46 29.54 22.90
N ASN A 26 19.91 29.08 21.77
CA ASN A 26 18.53 28.66 21.71
C ASN A 26 18.25 27.44 22.59
N ASN A 27 19.16 26.44 22.62
CA ASN A 27 19.00 25.26 23.47
C ASN A 27 19.03 25.60 24.98
N LYS A 28 19.77 26.65 25.37
CA LYS A 28 19.79 27.12 26.75
C LYS A 28 18.54 27.92 27.13
N ASN A 29 18.02 28.72 26.19
CA ASN A 29 16.97 29.68 26.46
C ASN A 29 15.57 29.24 26.02
N THR A 30 15.46 28.15 25.22
CA THR A 30 14.16 27.58 24.87
C THR A 30 13.62 26.74 26.04
N PRO A 31 12.39 26.99 26.50
CA PRO A 31 11.77 26.17 27.53
C PRO A 31 11.75 24.71 27.08
N LYS A 32 12.27 23.79 27.90
CA LYS A 32 12.19 22.37 27.65
C LYS A 32 10.73 21.98 27.51
N ARG A 33 10.39 21.28 26.41
CA ARG A 33 9.02 20.76 26.20
C ARG A 33 8.60 19.98 27.44
N LYS A 34 7.43 20.29 28.00
CA LYS A 34 6.84 19.50 29.08
C LYS A 34 6.73 18.06 28.62
N LYS A 35 7.18 17.11 29.44
CA LYS A 35 6.99 15.68 29.19
C LYS A 35 5.50 15.43 29.01
N THR A 36 5.09 14.90 27.88
CA THR A 36 3.70 14.57 27.61
C THR A 36 3.30 13.42 28.54
N ALA A 37 2.14 13.55 29.17
CA ALA A 37 1.62 12.47 30.02
C ALA A 37 1.36 11.21 29.16
N TRP A 38 1.55 10.05 29.78
CA TRP A 38 1.15 8.77 29.23
C TRP A 38 -0.38 8.70 29.15
N LYS A 39 -0.89 8.12 28.11
CA LYS A 39 -2.31 7.83 27.89
C LYS A 39 -2.48 6.37 27.55
N THR A 40 -3.59 5.78 27.96
CA THR A 40 -3.96 4.40 27.62
C THR A 40 -4.99 4.41 26.51
N ALA A 41 -4.89 3.50 25.56
CA ALA A 41 -5.89 3.28 24.50
C ALA A 41 -5.93 1.80 24.11
N ALA A 42 -7.08 1.36 23.60
CA ALA A 42 -7.20 0.04 22.99
C ALA A 42 -6.72 0.07 21.53
N CYS A 43 -5.93 -0.92 21.14
CA CYS A 43 -5.43 -1.06 19.77
C CYS A 43 -6.58 -1.34 18.80
N GLN A 44 -6.69 -0.54 17.75
CA GLN A 44 -7.76 -0.69 16.74
C GLN A 44 -7.67 -1.97 15.91
N HIS A 45 -6.53 -2.68 15.96
CA HIS A 45 -6.36 -3.94 15.24
C HIS A 45 -6.54 -5.17 16.12
N CYS A 46 -5.87 -5.24 17.28
CA CYS A 46 -5.88 -6.43 18.14
C CYS A 46 -6.69 -6.27 19.44
N GLY A 47 -7.21 -5.07 19.74
CA GLY A 47 -8.00 -4.80 20.93
C GLY A 47 -7.20 -4.65 22.24
N VAL A 48 -5.91 -4.98 22.25
CA VAL A 48 -5.07 -4.90 23.46
C VAL A 48 -4.92 -3.46 23.92
N GLU A 49 -5.09 -3.22 25.22
CA GLU A 49 -4.79 -1.93 25.83
C GLU A 49 -3.27 -1.69 25.88
N PHE A 50 -2.86 -0.48 25.57
CA PHE A 50 -1.45 -0.08 25.57
C PHE A 50 -1.29 1.39 25.96
N ASP A 51 -0.15 1.68 26.56
CA ASP A 51 0.20 3.05 26.95
C ASP A 51 1.00 3.74 25.84
N TYR A 52 0.70 4.99 25.60
CA TYR A 52 1.36 5.79 24.59
C TYR A 52 1.54 7.25 25.01
N GLN A 53 2.49 7.93 24.38
CA GLN A 53 2.66 9.38 24.49
C GLN A 53 2.21 10.06 23.19
N THR A 54 1.38 11.07 23.29
CA THR A 54 0.86 11.82 22.12
C THR A 54 1.96 12.53 21.30
N SER A 55 3.13 12.72 21.88
CA SER A 55 4.33 13.23 21.18
C SER A 55 4.96 12.21 20.22
N HIS A 56 4.71 10.92 20.41
CA HIS A 56 5.34 9.82 19.65
C HIS A 56 4.34 8.95 18.88
N SER A 57 3.08 8.93 19.30
CA SER A 57 2.06 8.06 18.73
C SER A 57 0.69 8.73 18.70
N THR A 58 -0.15 8.30 17.77
CA THR A 58 -1.57 8.71 17.68
C THR A 58 -2.46 7.93 18.65
N GLY A 59 -1.95 6.87 19.31
CA GLY A 59 -2.73 5.99 20.18
C GLY A 59 -3.69 5.05 19.46
N LYS A 60 -3.51 4.84 18.15
CA LYS A 60 -4.39 3.96 17.38
C LYS A 60 -3.97 2.50 17.38
N PHE A 61 -2.66 2.24 17.42
CA PHE A 61 -2.10 0.90 17.31
C PHE A 61 -1.00 0.69 18.34
N CYS A 62 -0.95 -0.50 18.93
CA CYS A 62 0.03 -0.85 19.96
C CYS A 62 1.44 -1.12 19.40
N SER A 63 1.54 -1.47 18.11
CA SER A 63 2.80 -1.77 17.44
C SER A 63 2.79 -1.37 15.96
N ASN A 64 3.96 -1.42 15.31
CA ASN A 64 4.09 -1.19 13.87
C ASN A 64 3.37 -2.29 13.06
N GLU A 65 3.42 -3.54 13.53
CA GLU A 65 2.74 -4.69 12.92
C GLU A 65 1.22 -4.48 12.94
N CYS A 66 0.66 -4.12 14.10
CA CYS A 66 -0.76 -3.78 14.23
C CYS A 66 -1.16 -2.58 13.37
N SER A 67 -0.28 -1.59 13.26
CA SER A 67 -0.50 -0.43 12.40
C SER A 67 -0.49 -0.82 10.91
N ALA A 68 0.41 -1.70 10.48
CA ALA A 68 0.48 -2.19 9.11
C ALA A 68 -0.75 -3.06 8.77
N ALA A 69 -1.10 -4.00 9.65
CA ALA A 69 -2.26 -4.87 9.50
C ALA A 69 -3.58 -4.08 9.48
N GLY A 70 -3.77 -3.15 10.40
CA GLY A 70 -4.95 -2.31 10.45
C GLY A 70 -5.12 -1.42 9.21
N ARG A 71 -4.01 -0.87 8.70
CA ARG A 71 -4.02 -0.10 7.44
C ARG A 71 -4.31 -0.98 6.21
N LYS A 72 -3.76 -2.22 6.18
CA LYS A 72 -4.06 -3.19 5.10
C LYS A 72 -5.55 -3.52 5.11
N LYS A 73 -6.12 -3.84 6.28
CA LYS A 73 -7.55 -4.15 6.45
C LYS A 73 -8.43 -3.00 5.95
N LEU A 74 -8.18 -1.78 6.41
CA LEU A 74 -8.95 -0.61 6.00
C LEU A 74 -8.89 -0.35 4.49
N LYS A 75 -7.72 -0.55 3.84
CA LYS A 75 -7.58 -0.42 2.39
C LYS A 75 -8.42 -1.45 1.64
N VAL A 76 -8.46 -2.70 2.13
CA VAL A 76 -9.27 -3.77 1.53
C VAL A 76 -10.75 -3.46 1.70
N GLU A 77 -11.19 -3.05 2.90
CA GLU A 77 -12.58 -2.67 3.17
C GLU A 77 -13.04 -1.52 2.28
N ASN A 78 -12.23 -0.47 2.14
CA ASN A 78 -12.52 0.65 1.25
C ASN A 78 -12.62 0.21 -0.22
N TRP A 79 -11.74 -0.69 -0.66
CA TRP A 79 -11.79 -1.23 -2.01
C TRP A 79 -13.05 -2.07 -2.25
N LEU A 80 -13.41 -2.96 -1.31
CA LEU A 80 -14.65 -3.75 -1.38
C LEU A 80 -15.91 -2.88 -1.36
N ALA A 81 -15.85 -1.70 -0.74
CA ALA A 81 -16.92 -0.70 -0.77
C ALA A 81 -16.97 0.14 -2.07
N GLY A 82 -16.16 -0.20 -3.09
CA GLY A 82 -16.12 0.51 -4.37
C GLY A 82 -15.26 1.80 -4.36
N ASN A 83 -14.57 2.10 -3.27
CA ASN A 83 -13.69 3.27 -3.15
C ASN A 83 -12.25 2.93 -3.57
N ALA A 84 -12.06 2.30 -4.73
CA ALA A 84 -10.75 1.94 -5.24
C ALA A 84 -9.93 3.18 -5.57
N LEU A 85 -8.75 3.30 -4.98
CA LEU A 85 -7.76 4.30 -5.38
C LEU A 85 -7.05 3.78 -6.64
N SER A 86 -7.33 4.39 -7.79
CA SER A 86 -6.55 4.13 -9.00
C SER A 86 -5.09 4.51 -8.75
N THR A 87 -4.16 3.59 -9.02
CA THR A 87 -2.72 3.86 -8.89
C THR A 87 -2.15 4.68 -10.05
N GLY A 88 -2.95 4.94 -11.07
CA GLY A 88 -2.54 5.66 -12.29
C GLY A 88 -1.54 4.91 -13.17
N ARG A 89 -1.15 3.68 -12.81
CA ARG A 89 -0.16 2.87 -13.54
C ARG A 89 -0.71 1.61 -14.21
N GLY A 90 -1.99 1.31 -14.03
CA GLY A 90 -2.60 0.08 -14.56
C GLY A 90 -2.23 -1.21 -13.83
N ASP A 91 -1.35 -1.14 -12.84
CA ASP A 91 -1.00 -2.32 -12.03
C ASP A 91 -1.99 -2.52 -10.89
N THR A 92 -2.43 -3.75 -10.68
CA THR A 92 -3.26 -4.09 -9.52
C THR A 92 -2.49 -3.82 -8.22
N PRO A 93 -3.02 -2.98 -7.31
CA PRO A 93 -2.38 -2.68 -6.03
C PRO A 93 -2.06 -3.94 -5.23
N GLY A 94 -0.86 -3.99 -4.63
CA GLY A 94 -0.40 -5.18 -3.92
C GLY A 94 -1.32 -5.66 -2.79
N TYR A 95 -2.05 -4.76 -2.12
CA TYR A 95 -3.00 -5.16 -1.07
C TYR A 95 -4.24 -5.87 -1.64
N ILE A 96 -4.72 -5.48 -2.84
CA ILE A 96 -5.81 -6.14 -3.58
C ILE A 96 -5.34 -7.52 -4.04
N ARG A 97 -4.17 -7.58 -4.68
CA ARG A 97 -3.59 -8.84 -5.14
C ARG A 97 -3.45 -9.86 -4.01
N ASN A 98 -2.89 -9.43 -2.87
CA ASN A 98 -2.71 -10.31 -1.72
C ASN A 98 -4.05 -10.78 -1.15
N TYR A 99 -5.03 -9.89 -1.05
CA TYR A 99 -6.37 -10.24 -0.59
C TYR A 99 -7.02 -11.29 -1.50
N LEU A 100 -6.99 -11.07 -2.82
CA LEU A 100 -7.59 -12.00 -3.80
C LEU A 100 -6.90 -13.36 -3.80
N LEU A 101 -5.57 -13.41 -3.70
CA LEU A 101 -4.82 -14.66 -3.60
C LEU A 101 -5.16 -15.41 -2.31
N GLU A 102 -5.28 -14.73 -1.18
CA GLU A 102 -5.73 -15.30 0.10
C GLU A 102 -7.17 -15.82 -0.02
N ALA A 103 -8.08 -15.02 -0.58
CA ALA A 103 -9.50 -15.37 -0.73
C ALA A 103 -9.74 -16.54 -1.72
N SER A 104 -8.90 -16.67 -2.76
CA SER A 104 -8.99 -17.79 -3.72
C SER A 104 -8.56 -19.14 -3.14
N GLY A 105 -8.00 -19.15 -1.93
CA GLY A 105 -7.40 -20.35 -1.32
C GLY A 105 -6.26 -20.94 -2.17
N GLY A 106 -5.58 -20.09 -2.96
CA GLY A 106 -4.49 -20.52 -3.83
C GLY A 106 -4.93 -21.33 -5.04
N LYS A 107 -6.18 -21.16 -5.50
CA LYS A 107 -6.75 -21.88 -6.65
C LYS A 107 -7.16 -20.94 -7.78
N CYS A 108 -6.97 -21.39 -8.99
CA CYS A 108 -7.47 -20.72 -10.19
C CYS A 108 -9.00 -20.73 -10.22
N SER A 109 -9.62 -19.55 -10.38
CA SER A 109 -11.09 -19.41 -10.42
C SER A 109 -11.74 -20.10 -11.62
N LEU A 110 -11.00 -20.31 -12.73
CA LEU A 110 -11.53 -20.91 -13.95
C LEU A 110 -11.39 -22.43 -13.99
N CYS A 111 -10.24 -23.00 -13.57
CA CYS A 111 -9.97 -24.43 -13.70
C CYS A 111 -9.64 -25.14 -12.39
N GLY A 112 -9.61 -24.41 -11.26
CA GLY A 112 -9.30 -25.00 -9.95
C GLY A 112 -7.82 -25.37 -9.74
N TRP A 113 -6.96 -25.15 -10.74
CA TRP A 113 -5.53 -25.48 -10.60
C TRP A 113 -4.88 -24.70 -9.47
N SER A 114 -4.06 -25.40 -8.70
CA SER A 114 -3.24 -24.81 -7.63
C SER A 114 -1.83 -25.34 -7.76
N GLY A 115 -0.88 -24.49 -7.95
CA GLY A 115 0.51 -24.88 -8.06
C GLY A 115 1.45 -23.81 -7.56
N THR A 116 2.60 -24.24 -7.08
CA THR A 116 3.67 -23.37 -6.64
C THR A 116 4.89 -23.55 -7.54
N ASN A 117 5.63 -22.48 -7.69
CA ASN A 117 6.90 -22.52 -8.36
C ASN A 117 7.88 -23.40 -7.58
N ILE A 118 8.40 -24.45 -8.21
CA ILE A 118 9.25 -25.45 -7.55
C ILE A 118 10.57 -24.89 -7.00
N TYR A 119 11.04 -23.76 -7.54
CA TYR A 119 12.29 -23.14 -7.10
C TYR A 119 12.07 -22.10 -5.99
N THR A 120 10.94 -21.38 -6.02
CA THR A 120 10.68 -20.26 -5.09
C THR A 120 9.60 -20.55 -4.06
N GLY A 121 8.83 -21.64 -4.21
CA GLY A 121 7.68 -21.98 -3.37
C GLY A 121 6.50 -20.99 -3.48
N ARG A 122 6.56 -20.01 -4.38
CA ARG A 122 5.50 -19.02 -4.55
C ARG A 122 4.34 -19.57 -5.35
N ILE A 123 3.13 -19.15 -5.00
CA ILE A 123 1.91 -19.47 -5.75
C ILE A 123 2.02 -18.90 -7.17
N CYS A 124 1.80 -19.75 -8.18
CA CYS A 124 1.85 -19.39 -9.60
C CYS A 124 0.47 -18.95 -10.11
N LEU A 125 -0.19 -18.04 -9.38
CA LEU A 125 -1.44 -17.44 -9.77
C LEU A 125 -1.28 -15.95 -10.04
N GLU A 126 -2.08 -15.44 -10.96
CA GLU A 126 -2.10 -14.03 -11.38
C GLU A 126 -3.47 -13.43 -11.10
N VAL A 127 -3.50 -12.13 -10.82
CA VAL A 127 -4.74 -11.36 -10.77
C VAL A 127 -4.94 -10.73 -12.13
N ASP A 128 -6.08 -11.01 -12.74
CA ASP A 128 -6.42 -10.61 -14.08
C ASP A 128 -7.68 -9.75 -14.10
N HIS A 129 -7.74 -8.79 -15.03
CA HIS A 129 -8.91 -7.95 -15.28
C HIS A 129 -9.86 -8.65 -16.27
N ILE A 130 -11.11 -8.87 -15.87
CA ILE A 130 -12.08 -9.60 -16.68
C ILE A 130 -12.39 -8.86 -17.98
N ASP A 131 -12.44 -7.53 -17.93
CA ASP A 131 -12.74 -6.65 -19.07
C ASP A 131 -11.50 -6.21 -19.87
N ASP A 132 -10.30 -6.69 -19.51
CA ASP A 132 -9.00 -6.28 -20.07
C ASP A 132 -8.65 -4.80 -19.86
N ASP A 133 -9.37 -4.04 -19.03
CA ASP A 133 -9.01 -2.68 -18.63
C ASP A 133 -8.12 -2.68 -17.39
N PRO A 134 -6.81 -2.37 -17.53
CA PRO A 134 -5.87 -2.41 -16.42
C PRO A 134 -6.13 -1.35 -15.34
N PHE A 135 -7.03 -0.40 -15.58
CA PHE A 135 -7.39 0.65 -14.62
C PHE A 135 -8.69 0.34 -13.85
N ASN A 136 -9.46 -0.64 -14.31
CA ASN A 136 -10.69 -1.06 -13.64
C ASN A 136 -10.42 -2.09 -12.56
N HIS A 137 -10.10 -1.61 -11.36
CA HIS A 137 -9.83 -2.46 -10.20
C HIS A 137 -11.07 -2.76 -9.34
N SER A 138 -12.27 -2.67 -9.89
CA SER A 138 -13.49 -3.02 -9.14
C SER A 138 -13.47 -4.50 -8.72
N PRO A 139 -14.01 -4.85 -7.53
CA PRO A 139 -13.96 -6.22 -7.03
C PRO A 139 -14.56 -7.25 -7.99
N GLU A 140 -15.60 -6.86 -8.72
CA GLU A 140 -16.32 -7.70 -9.69
C GLU A 140 -15.52 -7.93 -10.97
N ASN A 141 -14.53 -7.06 -11.25
CA ASN A 141 -13.74 -7.11 -12.48
C ASN A 141 -12.42 -7.84 -12.32
N LEU A 142 -12.08 -8.28 -11.10
CA LEU A 142 -10.82 -8.95 -10.83
C LEU A 142 -11.02 -10.44 -10.55
N GLN A 143 -10.19 -11.27 -11.16
CA GLN A 143 -10.19 -12.72 -10.96
C GLN A 143 -8.77 -13.25 -10.72
N VAL A 144 -8.68 -14.39 -10.03
CA VAL A 144 -7.41 -15.08 -9.80
C VAL A 144 -7.31 -16.27 -10.73
N ILE A 145 -6.36 -16.28 -11.65
CA ILE A 145 -6.22 -17.31 -12.67
C ILE A 145 -4.80 -17.86 -12.75
N CYS A 146 -4.67 -19.08 -13.26
CA CYS A 146 -3.35 -19.67 -13.52
C CYS A 146 -2.78 -19.15 -14.85
N PRO A 147 -1.45 -19.25 -15.07
CA PRO A 147 -0.83 -18.82 -16.32
C PRO A 147 -1.43 -19.44 -17.58
N ASN A 148 -1.87 -20.70 -17.52
CA ASN A 148 -2.48 -21.37 -18.66
C ASN A 148 -3.85 -20.76 -19.02
N CYS A 149 -4.71 -20.51 -18.03
CA CYS A 149 -5.98 -19.83 -18.25
C CYS A 149 -5.79 -18.39 -18.71
N HIS A 150 -4.80 -17.69 -18.17
CA HIS A 150 -4.45 -16.34 -18.60
C HIS A 150 -3.94 -16.32 -20.04
N ALA A 151 -3.07 -17.25 -20.42
CA ALA A 151 -2.60 -17.39 -21.80
C ALA A 151 -3.75 -17.67 -22.77
N GLN A 152 -4.70 -18.54 -22.40
CA GLN A 152 -5.87 -18.84 -23.24
C GLN A 152 -6.78 -17.61 -23.42
N LYS A 153 -6.95 -16.80 -22.38
CA LYS A 153 -7.71 -15.55 -22.47
C LYS A 153 -7.04 -14.53 -23.41
N THR A 154 -5.71 -14.44 -23.36
CA THR A 154 -4.93 -13.45 -24.10
C THR A 154 -4.49 -13.92 -25.49
N LEU A 155 -4.71 -15.19 -25.85
CA LEU A 155 -4.41 -15.68 -27.20
C LEU A 155 -5.24 -14.88 -28.20
N PRO A 156 -4.60 -14.25 -29.20
CA PRO A 156 -5.33 -13.57 -30.26
C PRO A 156 -6.21 -14.63 -31.02
N PRO A 157 -7.42 -14.24 -31.45
CA PRO A 157 -8.21 -15.12 -32.32
C PRO A 157 -7.35 -15.52 -33.50
N GLN A 158 -7.36 -16.81 -33.83
CA GLN A 158 -6.55 -17.32 -34.93
C GLN A 158 -6.81 -16.47 -36.19
N LYS A 159 -5.75 -15.89 -36.75
CA LYS A 159 -5.85 -15.10 -37.96
C LYS A 159 -6.42 -16.00 -39.08
N SER A 160 -7.65 -15.77 -39.45
CA SER A 160 -8.06 -16.11 -40.82
C SER A 160 -7.09 -15.37 -41.74
N LYS A 161 -6.45 -16.09 -42.66
CA LYS A 161 -5.47 -15.53 -43.60
C LYS A 161 -6.05 -14.26 -44.23
N GLY A 162 -5.58 -13.06 -43.79
CA GLY A 162 -5.91 -11.79 -44.43
C GLY A 162 -6.59 -10.69 -43.58
N GLY A 163 -6.81 -10.85 -42.29
CA GLY A 163 -7.53 -9.82 -41.49
C GLY A 163 -6.65 -9.03 -40.53
N ARG A 164 -6.74 -7.68 -40.59
CA ARG A 164 -6.30 -6.77 -39.54
C ARG A 164 -7.07 -7.09 -38.26
N TYR A 165 -6.44 -6.90 -37.08
CA TYR A 165 -7.08 -7.01 -35.76
C TYR A 165 -8.45 -6.30 -35.77
N SER A 166 -9.54 -7.03 -35.68
CA SER A 166 -10.84 -6.44 -35.37
C SER A 166 -10.97 -6.32 -33.84
N LYS A 167 -11.45 -5.16 -33.41
CA LYS A 167 -11.67 -4.86 -31.98
C LYS A 167 -12.93 -5.53 -31.40
N ASP A 168 -13.57 -6.41 -32.16
CA ASP A 168 -14.79 -7.10 -31.73
C ASP A 168 -14.43 -8.36 -30.94
N LYS A 169 -14.03 -8.16 -29.71
CA LYS A 169 -13.86 -9.25 -28.73
C LYS A 169 -15.20 -9.56 -28.08
N GLN A 170 -15.97 -10.43 -28.69
CA GLN A 170 -16.97 -11.18 -27.93
C GLN A 170 -16.24 -12.33 -27.24
N HIS A 171 -15.90 -12.15 -25.94
CA HIS A 171 -15.43 -13.25 -25.10
C HIS A 171 -16.55 -14.29 -24.98
N PRO A 172 -16.27 -15.58 -25.19
CA PRO A 172 -17.23 -16.61 -24.82
C PRO A 172 -17.46 -16.49 -23.31
N LYS A 173 -18.71 -16.21 -22.94
CA LYS A 173 -19.12 -16.34 -21.55
C LYS A 173 -18.95 -17.81 -21.19
N PHE A 174 -17.94 -18.12 -20.34
CA PHE A 174 -17.85 -19.44 -19.75
C PHE A 174 -19.08 -19.64 -18.88
N LEU A 175 -20.00 -20.45 -19.39
CA LEU A 175 -21.19 -20.87 -18.65
C LEU A 175 -20.71 -21.75 -17.50
N HIS A 176 -20.91 -21.25 -16.28
CA HIS A 176 -20.83 -22.06 -15.09
C HIS A 176 -21.86 -23.21 -15.22
N LYS A 177 -21.39 -24.44 -15.25
CA LYS A 177 -22.18 -25.64 -14.94
C LYS A 177 -21.88 -26.04 -13.50
#